data_5080c235660f3871bd19bb033c72157a
#
_entry.id   5080c235660f3871bd19bb033c72157a
#
_cell.length_a   1.000
_cell.length_b   1.000
_cell.length_c   1.000
_cell.angle_alpha   90.00
_cell.angle_beta   90.00
_cell.angle_gamma   90.00
#
_symmetry.space_group_name_H-M   'P 1'
#
loop_
_entity.id
_entity.type
_entity.pdbx_description
1 polymer ?
#
loop_
_entity_poly.entity_id
_entity_poly.type
_entity_poly.pdbx_seq_one_letter_code
_entity_poly.pdbx_strand_id
1 'polypeptide(L)'
;MTFTELSTDLLADPVALLMSSFFTASNSSKAAGQAYIERLKLRVTDRDAPVSMMAAGAQLAAIREWGSISSADRYATLPRIHQRILIVHGSKDIVVIPINAFLLAQHLPDAQLVMYPDASHGAQSQHAEVFLQHARLFLDG
;
A
#
# COMPACT_ATOMS: atom_id res chain seq x y z
N MET A 1 -8.25 13.48 4.85
CA MET A 1 -8.53 13.54 3.40
C MET A 1 -9.03 12.16 3.02
N THR A 2 -10.27 12.03 2.67
CA THR A 2 -10.83 10.76 2.21
C THR A 2 -10.58 10.65 0.70
N PHE A 3 -10.50 9.43 0.17
CA PHE A 3 -10.31 9.17 -1.27
C PHE A 3 -11.33 9.90 -2.19
N THR A 4 -12.40 10.40 -1.60
CA THR A 4 -13.48 11.16 -2.26
C THR A 4 -13.13 12.64 -2.50
N GLU A 5 -12.03 13.15 -1.93
CA GLU A 5 -11.64 14.57 -2.01
C GLU A 5 -10.43 14.82 -2.94
N LEU A 6 -10.02 13.81 -3.72
CA LEU A 6 -9.01 14.00 -4.75
C LEU A 6 -9.55 14.91 -5.83
N SER A 7 -8.92 16.08 -6.01
CA SER A 7 -9.31 17.02 -7.07
C SER A 7 -9.19 16.33 -8.44
N THR A 8 -10.04 16.71 -9.36
CA THR A 8 -10.01 16.22 -10.76
C THR A 8 -8.65 16.44 -11.41
N ASP A 9 -7.93 17.50 -11.03
CA ASP A 9 -6.59 17.83 -11.54
C ASP A 9 -5.55 16.81 -11.07
N LEU A 10 -5.66 16.30 -9.83
CA LEU A 10 -4.77 15.26 -9.31
C LEU A 10 -4.98 13.91 -10.00
N LEU A 11 -6.21 13.60 -10.39
CA LEU A 11 -6.53 12.39 -11.16
C LEU A 11 -6.03 12.46 -12.61
N ALA A 12 -5.82 13.66 -13.13
CA ALA A 12 -5.30 13.89 -14.48
C ALA A 12 -3.75 13.71 -14.56
N ASP A 13 -3.04 13.80 -13.42
CA ASP A 13 -1.59 13.61 -13.34
C ASP A 13 -1.23 12.34 -12.54
N PRO A 14 -0.93 11.22 -13.21
CA PRO A 14 -0.60 9.97 -12.52
C PRO A 14 0.63 10.07 -11.61
N VAL A 15 1.60 10.94 -11.92
CA VAL A 15 2.79 11.15 -11.10
C VAL A 15 2.42 11.92 -9.82
N ALA A 16 1.64 12.99 -9.94
CA ALA A 16 1.16 13.74 -8.80
C ALA A 16 0.27 12.87 -7.88
N LEU A 17 -0.61 12.07 -8.46
CA LEU A 17 -1.45 11.11 -7.72
C LEU A 17 -0.59 10.09 -6.95
N LEU A 18 0.41 9.51 -7.61
CA LEU A 18 1.32 8.55 -6.99
C LEU A 18 2.11 9.21 -5.85
N MET A 19 2.68 10.39 -6.09
CA MET A 19 3.44 11.14 -5.10
C MET A 19 2.61 11.47 -3.85
N SER A 20 1.39 11.94 -4.03
CA SER A 20 0.50 12.32 -2.92
C SER A 20 -0.04 11.13 -2.13
N SER A 21 -0.21 9.98 -2.79
CA SER A 21 -0.73 8.76 -2.16
C SER A 21 0.36 7.96 -1.45
N PHE A 22 1.54 7.82 -2.08
CA PHE A 22 2.61 6.94 -1.63
C PHE A 22 3.57 7.57 -0.63
N PHE A 23 3.73 8.90 -0.68
CA PHE A 23 4.73 9.62 0.09
C PHE A 23 4.08 10.72 0.93
N THR A 24 4.73 11.07 2.04
CA THR A 24 4.25 12.13 2.92
C THR A 24 4.69 13.51 2.43
N ALA A 25 4.22 14.58 3.08
CA ALA A 25 4.62 15.95 2.77
C ALA A 25 6.02 16.32 3.28
N SER A 26 6.70 15.47 4.07
CA SER A 26 8.03 15.73 4.58
C SER A 26 9.07 15.81 3.46
N ASN A 27 10.17 16.51 3.71
CA ASN A 27 11.24 16.65 2.72
C ASN A 27 11.91 15.31 2.41
N SER A 28 12.12 14.46 3.43
CA SER A 28 12.72 13.12 3.27
C SER A 28 11.82 12.21 2.43
N SER A 29 10.53 12.18 2.71
CA SER A 29 9.56 11.37 1.97
C SER A 29 9.40 11.83 0.52
N LYS A 30 9.34 13.16 0.29
CA LYS A 30 9.32 13.72 -1.08
C LYS A 30 10.56 13.36 -1.88
N ALA A 31 11.75 13.43 -1.26
CA ALA A 31 13.00 13.05 -1.92
C ALA A 31 13.00 11.55 -2.29
N ALA A 32 12.52 10.68 -1.40
CA ALA A 32 12.36 9.26 -1.68
C ALA A 32 11.36 9.01 -2.82
N GLY A 33 10.27 9.78 -2.85
CA GLY A 33 9.28 9.75 -3.93
C GLY A 33 9.86 10.12 -5.28
N GLN A 34 10.65 11.18 -5.35
CA GLN A 34 11.35 11.58 -6.57
C GLN A 34 12.30 10.49 -7.05
N ALA A 35 13.11 9.93 -6.15
CA ALA A 35 14.00 8.81 -6.47
C ALA A 35 13.22 7.58 -6.97
N TYR A 36 12.05 7.30 -6.41
CA TYR A 36 11.16 6.24 -6.87
C TYR A 36 10.67 6.49 -8.29
N ILE A 37 10.20 7.70 -8.61
CA ILE A 37 9.77 8.06 -9.98
C ILE A 37 10.92 7.91 -10.99
N GLU A 38 12.13 8.35 -10.63
CA GLU A 38 13.30 8.18 -11.51
C GLU A 38 13.60 6.69 -11.77
N ARG A 39 13.51 5.83 -10.75
CA ARG A 39 13.66 4.38 -10.95
C ARG A 39 12.61 3.80 -11.90
N LEU A 40 11.35 4.25 -11.82
CA LEU A 40 10.30 3.80 -12.73
C LEU A 40 10.58 4.14 -14.20
N LYS A 41 11.31 5.23 -14.46
CA LYS A 41 11.71 5.65 -15.81
C LYS A 41 12.83 4.80 -16.41
N LEU A 42 13.62 4.10 -15.58
CA LEU A 42 14.76 3.29 -16.07
C LEU A 42 14.30 2.10 -16.90
N ARG A 43 13.14 1.52 -16.63
CA ARG A 43 12.60 0.42 -17.42
C ARG A 43 11.90 0.98 -18.66
N VAL A 44 12.57 0.93 -19.80
CA VAL A 44 12.07 1.45 -21.09
C VAL A 44 11.58 0.35 -22.02
N THR A 45 11.99 -0.92 -21.78
CA THR A 45 11.59 -2.10 -22.58
C THR A 45 10.71 -3.03 -21.75
N ASP A 46 9.89 -3.83 -22.41
CA ASP A 46 8.99 -4.82 -21.80
C ASP A 46 8.13 -4.23 -20.67
N ARG A 47 7.65 -3.01 -20.84
CA ARG A 47 6.75 -2.37 -19.89
C ARG A 47 5.37 -3.00 -19.98
N ASP A 48 4.75 -3.19 -18.81
CA ASP A 48 3.36 -3.62 -18.74
C ASP A 48 2.43 -2.61 -19.41
N ALA A 49 1.37 -3.10 -20.02
CA ALA A 49 0.34 -2.22 -20.58
C ALA A 49 -0.32 -1.38 -19.46
N PRO A 50 -0.75 -0.15 -19.76
CA PRO A 50 -1.53 0.63 -18.81
C PRO A 50 -2.77 -0.13 -18.32
N VAL A 51 -3.17 0.08 -17.07
CA VAL A 51 -4.39 -0.51 -16.51
C VAL A 51 -5.59 -0.09 -17.38
N SER A 52 -6.31 -1.07 -17.92
CA SER A 52 -7.50 -0.79 -18.73
C SER A 52 -8.66 -0.30 -17.86
N MET A 53 -9.59 0.44 -18.45
CA MET A 53 -10.81 0.88 -17.77
C MET A 53 -11.63 -0.30 -17.22
N MET A 54 -11.63 -1.43 -17.93
CA MET A 54 -12.27 -2.66 -17.48
C MET A 54 -11.60 -3.22 -16.22
N ALA A 55 -10.26 -3.28 -16.19
CA ALA A 55 -9.52 -3.75 -15.02
C ALA A 55 -9.71 -2.79 -13.81
N ALA A 56 -9.66 -1.49 -14.04
CA ALA A 56 -9.94 -0.50 -13.00
C ALA A 56 -11.35 -0.62 -12.43
N GLY A 57 -12.35 -0.86 -13.30
CA GLY A 57 -13.74 -1.11 -12.89
C GLY A 57 -13.88 -2.39 -12.06
N ALA A 58 -13.21 -3.47 -12.44
CA ALA A 58 -13.20 -4.72 -11.70
C ALA A 58 -12.55 -4.58 -10.31
N GLN A 59 -11.43 -3.86 -10.23
CA GLN A 59 -10.79 -3.54 -8.94
C GLN A 59 -11.73 -2.75 -8.02
N LEU A 60 -12.37 -1.72 -8.55
CA LEU A 60 -13.31 -0.90 -7.77
C LEU A 60 -14.50 -1.71 -7.28
N ALA A 61 -15.03 -2.62 -8.10
CA ALA A 61 -16.11 -3.53 -7.72
C ALA A 61 -15.69 -4.45 -6.56
N ALA A 62 -14.50 -5.07 -6.64
CA ALA A 62 -13.94 -5.90 -5.58
C ALA A 62 -13.73 -5.13 -4.26
N ILE A 63 -13.21 -3.90 -4.33
CA ILE A 63 -13.02 -3.04 -3.14
C ILE A 63 -14.38 -2.73 -2.48
N ARG A 64 -15.40 -2.43 -3.27
CA ARG A 64 -16.76 -2.16 -2.76
C ARG A 64 -17.39 -3.39 -2.12
N GLU A 65 -17.24 -4.56 -2.74
CA GLU A 65 -17.71 -5.83 -2.19
C GLU A 65 -17.07 -6.13 -0.84
N TRP A 66 -15.73 -6.01 -0.72
CA TRP A 66 -15.03 -6.17 0.55
C TRP A 66 -15.45 -5.13 1.60
N GLY A 67 -15.67 -3.89 1.19
CA GLY A 67 -16.15 -2.83 2.07
C GLY A 67 -17.59 -3.04 2.59
N SER A 68 -18.37 -3.89 1.92
CA SER A 68 -19.77 -4.20 2.29
C SER A 68 -19.91 -5.36 3.29
N ILE A 69 -18.80 -6.08 3.60
CA ILE A 69 -18.81 -7.16 4.58
C ILE A 69 -19.28 -6.62 5.95
N SER A 70 -20.20 -7.32 6.59
CA SER A 70 -20.73 -6.92 7.90
C SER A 70 -19.62 -6.80 8.95
N SER A 71 -19.82 -5.95 9.95
CA SER A 71 -18.84 -5.81 11.03
C SER A 71 -18.63 -7.10 11.82
N ALA A 72 -19.64 -7.96 11.90
CA ALA A 72 -19.57 -9.27 12.57
C ALA A 72 -18.70 -10.28 11.81
N ASP A 73 -18.69 -10.20 10.47
CA ASP A 73 -18.02 -11.15 9.59
C ASP A 73 -16.67 -10.65 9.06
N ARG A 74 -16.35 -9.39 9.31
CA ARG A 74 -15.20 -8.66 8.71
C ARG A 74 -13.87 -9.42 8.81
N TYR A 75 -13.66 -10.15 9.89
CA TYR A 75 -12.40 -10.87 10.15
C TYR A 75 -12.59 -12.39 10.21
N ALA A 76 -13.80 -12.91 9.92
CA ALA A 76 -14.14 -14.31 10.13
C ALA A 76 -13.29 -15.30 9.31
N THR A 77 -12.73 -14.86 8.19
CA THR A 77 -11.88 -15.69 7.33
C THR A 77 -10.40 -15.67 7.73
N LEU A 78 -9.92 -14.63 8.41
CA LEU A 78 -8.50 -14.46 8.72
C LEU A 78 -7.91 -15.59 9.59
N PRO A 79 -8.61 -16.15 10.60
CA PRO A 79 -8.11 -17.27 11.39
C PRO A 79 -7.86 -18.56 10.59
N ARG A 80 -8.36 -18.65 9.35
CA ARG A 80 -8.13 -19.80 8.45
C ARG A 80 -6.86 -19.67 7.62
N ILE A 81 -6.20 -18.53 7.65
CA ILE A 81 -4.94 -18.30 6.93
C ILE A 81 -3.81 -18.72 7.86
N HIS A 82 -3.26 -19.92 7.61
CA HIS A 82 -2.21 -20.52 8.45
C HIS A 82 -0.79 -20.23 7.96
N GLN A 83 -0.66 -19.57 6.81
CA GLN A 83 0.63 -19.14 6.29
C GLN A 83 1.17 -17.99 7.17
N ARG A 84 2.50 -17.99 7.37
CA ARG A 84 3.16 -16.83 7.98
C ARG A 84 2.99 -15.60 7.10
N ILE A 85 2.65 -14.47 7.69
CA ILE A 85 2.38 -13.22 6.96
C ILE A 85 3.24 -12.07 7.51
N LEU A 86 3.99 -11.42 6.63
CA LEU A 86 4.63 -10.15 6.91
C LEU A 86 3.73 -9.00 6.43
N ILE A 87 3.26 -8.20 7.36
CA ILE A 87 2.48 -6.98 7.08
C ILE A 87 3.44 -5.80 7.17
N VAL A 88 3.53 -5.04 6.08
CA VAL A 88 4.34 -3.82 6.02
C VAL A 88 3.44 -2.63 5.73
N HIS A 89 3.55 -1.58 6.54
CA HIS A 89 2.63 -0.45 6.43
C HIS A 89 3.29 0.89 6.76
N GLY A 90 2.80 1.97 6.17
CA GLY A 90 3.21 3.33 6.50
C GLY A 90 2.38 3.92 7.63
N SER A 91 3.04 4.56 8.61
CA SER A 91 2.35 5.15 9.76
C SER A 91 1.45 6.35 9.41
N LYS A 92 1.59 6.88 8.20
CA LYS A 92 0.82 8.01 7.65
C LYS A 92 0.06 7.65 6.37
N ASP A 93 -0.23 6.35 6.17
CA ASP A 93 -0.97 5.89 5.00
C ASP A 93 -2.39 6.49 4.99
N ILE A 94 -2.69 7.22 3.91
CA ILE A 94 -3.98 7.88 3.69
C ILE A 94 -4.89 7.07 2.76
N VAL A 95 -4.36 6.06 2.08
CA VAL A 95 -5.12 5.17 1.18
C VAL A 95 -5.72 4.03 1.96
N VAL A 96 -4.89 3.33 2.75
CA VAL A 96 -5.32 2.30 3.71
C VAL A 96 -4.88 2.75 5.09
N ILE A 97 -5.82 3.16 5.93
CA ILE A 97 -5.48 3.72 7.26
C ILE A 97 -4.74 2.71 8.13
N PRO A 98 -3.72 3.12 8.91
CA PRO A 98 -2.80 2.24 9.63
C PRO A 98 -3.45 1.26 10.60
N ILE A 99 -4.62 1.61 11.16
CA ILE A 99 -5.38 0.73 12.06
C ILE A 99 -5.76 -0.59 11.38
N ASN A 100 -5.96 -0.60 10.05
CA ASN A 100 -6.30 -1.83 9.32
C ASN A 100 -5.15 -2.84 9.34
N ALA A 101 -3.90 -2.38 9.24
CA ALA A 101 -2.73 -3.26 9.34
C ALA A 101 -2.60 -3.87 10.74
N PHE A 102 -2.87 -3.09 11.79
CA PHE A 102 -2.88 -3.58 13.17
C PHE A 102 -3.98 -4.62 13.40
N LEU A 103 -5.21 -4.34 12.96
CA LEU A 103 -6.33 -5.26 13.09
C LEU A 103 -6.08 -6.55 12.28
N LEU A 104 -5.49 -6.43 11.09
CA LEU A 104 -5.10 -7.59 10.29
C LEU A 104 -4.12 -8.48 11.06
N ALA A 105 -3.08 -7.89 11.66
CA ALA A 105 -2.11 -8.62 12.47
C ALA A 105 -2.73 -9.29 13.71
N GLN A 106 -3.73 -8.67 14.32
CA GLN A 106 -4.42 -9.25 15.49
C GLN A 106 -5.29 -10.47 15.14
N HIS A 107 -5.86 -10.52 13.95
CA HIS A 107 -6.80 -11.57 13.55
C HIS A 107 -6.14 -12.71 12.75
N LEU A 108 -4.92 -12.54 12.29
CA LEU A 108 -4.14 -13.60 11.64
C LEU A 108 -3.43 -14.46 12.69
N PRO A 109 -3.39 -15.80 12.52
CA PRO A 109 -2.73 -16.71 13.47
C PRO A 109 -1.21 -16.51 13.60
N ASP A 110 -0.54 -16.19 12.49
CA ASP A 110 0.93 -16.01 12.45
C ASP A 110 1.25 -14.80 11.54
N ALA A 111 1.29 -13.62 12.15
CA ALA A 111 1.58 -12.37 11.46
C ALA A 111 2.62 -11.53 12.18
N GLN A 112 3.54 -10.96 11.43
CA GLN A 112 4.46 -9.92 11.86
C GLN A 112 4.05 -8.59 11.24
N LEU A 113 3.96 -7.54 12.05
CA LEU A 113 3.66 -6.17 11.58
C LEU A 113 4.89 -5.28 11.69
N VAL A 114 5.29 -4.70 10.58
CA VAL A 114 6.33 -3.65 10.52
C VAL A 114 5.68 -2.34 10.09
N MET A 115 5.77 -1.34 10.96
CA MET A 115 5.24 0.00 10.73
C MET A 115 6.39 0.97 10.48
N TYR A 116 6.44 1.57 9.27
CA TYR A 116 7.47 2.56 8.93
C TYR A 116 7.01 3.97 9.29
N PRO A 117 7.84 4.74 10.02
CA PRO A 117 7.55 6.13 10.36
C PRO A 117 7.63 7.01 9.10
N ASP A 118 6.90 8.12 9.12
CA ASP A 118 6.91 9.14 8.04
C ASP A 118 6.70 8.55 6.62
N ALA A 119 5.95 7.47 6.52
CA ALA A 119 5.64 6.80 5.26
C ALA A 119 4.13 6.69 5.04
N SER A 120 3.70 6.87 3.80
CA SER A 120 2.32 6.67 3.36
C SER A 120 2.19 5.31 2.67
N HIS A 121 1.36 5.18 1.63
CA HIS A 121 1.04 3.92 0.96
C HIS A 121 2.26 3.26 0.27
N GLY A 122 3.30 4.03 -0.04
CA GLY A 122 4.57 3.56 -0.61
C GLY A 122 5.65 3.20 0.41
N ALA A 123 5.31 2.81 1.62
CA ALA A 123 6.25 2.57 2.73
C ALA A 123 7.43 1.67 2.36
N GLN A 124 7.20 0.55 1.68
CA GLN A 124 8.24 -0.37 1.22
C GLN A 124 9.16 0.24 0.16
N SER A 125 8.67 1.20 -0.61
CA SER A 125 9.46 1.91 -1.62
C SER A 125 10.30 3.03 -1.01
N GLN A 126 9.77 3.70 0.01
CA GLN A 126 10.46 4.76 0.76
C GLN A 126 11.58 4.20 1.63
N HIS A 127 11.36 3.04 2.26
CA HIS A 127 12.29 2.37 3.17
C HIS A 127 12.84 1.06 2.59
N ALA A 128 13.15 1.04 1.27
CA ALA A 128 13.40 -0.18 0.52
C ALA A 128 14.52 -1.07 1.12
N GLU A 129 15.63 -0.49 1.56
CA GLU A 129 16.74 -1.27 2.15
C GLU A 129 16.32 -1.97 3.45
N VAL A 130 15.67 -1.25 4.35
CA VAL A 130 15.21 -1.79 5.63
C VAL A 130 14.07 -2.79 5.40
N PHE A 131 13.18 -2.50 4.45
CA PHE A 131 12.15 -3.45 4.04
C PHE A 131 12.74 -4.78 3.56
N LEU A 132 13.76 -4.75 2.71
CA LEU A 132 14.42 -5.97 2.23
C LEU A 132 15.11 -6.76 3.34
N GLN A 133 15.66 -6.09 4.35
CA GLN A 133 16.22 -6.75 5.54
C GLN A 133 15.12 -7.46 6.34
N HIS A 134 13.99 -6.80 6.62
CA HIS A 134 12.85 -7.41 7.31
C HIS A 134 12.26 -8.58 6.50
N ALA A 135 12.12 -8.41 5.19
CA ALA A 135 11.61 -9.46 4.31
C ALA A 135 12.53 -10.70 4.31
N ARG A 136 13.85 -10.51 4.25
CA ARG A 136 14.81 -11.62 4.36
C ARG A 136 14.71 -12.34 5.69
N LEU A 137 14.74 -11.60 6.80
CA LEU A 137 14.59 -12.19 8.14
C LEU A 137 13.30 -13.00 8.29
N PHE A 138 12.21 -12.49 7.69
CA PHE A 138 10.93 -13.18 7.70
C PHE A 138 10.92 -14.46 6.85
N LEU A 139 11.57 -14.44 5.68
CA LEU A 139 11.59 -15.56 4.75
C LEU A 139 12.59 -16.67 5.17
N ASP A 140 13.71 -16.27 5.82
CA ASP A 140 14.78 -17.19 6.22
C ASP A 140 14.53 -17.85 7.59
N GLY A 141 13.63 -17.31 8.41
CA GLY A 141 13.28 -17.80 9.75
C GLY A 141 11.91 -18.38 9.85
#